data_0ff0ea8061ed5be8b3ebe9263f0e1cc7
#
_entry.id   0ff0ea8061ed5be8b3ebe9263f0e1cc7
#
_cell.length_a   1.000
_cell.length_b   1.000
_cell.length_c   1.000
_cell.angle_alpha   90.00
_cell.angle_beta   90.00
_cell.angle_gamma   90.00
#
_symmetry.space_group_name_H-M   'P 1'
#
loop_
_entity.id
_entity.type
_entity.pdbx_description
1 polymer ?
#
loop_
_entity_poly.entity_id
_entity_poly.type
_entity_poly.pdbx_seq_one_letter_code
_entity_poly.pdbx_strand_id
1 'polypeptide(L)'
;MTTSPGTASSKPGQGVDSKISKGAWSWALFEWARNPWVILGTIYVFAPYVSNVVIGDPVRGQAMIAGWHATAGIIIAVTSPFLGAASDRMGRRKPLLAVCIAALALCVAAMWWALPNGAGLPIWLLGAITTASGVAFVYTEVLHNSMLTRAAPPGILSRVSGMGLALGNAASVLLLLFVLVTMALPGQVALPFLPDAPMFGLDRAAHEPDRAVTILSAAWLVLFAIPLFLYTPDLVTTGERFGDAVKHGVGNVIRTIRKLNDYRNVALFLIARMLYADGKTGILIFSGVYASGVMGWDLLEMLSYGILLSVFAVSGGILSGWLDHAIGLKRAVVLEIAVTLACMLFMVSMSPETMFFMPITPNVAIWDSPLFATAPEVAYLGFAIIIAISITAAYGSSRALMARLAPAGMEGEVFGLYALSGSATAFLAPGLVAYFTTTYHSLRAGFASIAILLLAGLTLLFFVKPPPQLNRADTA
;
A
#
# COMPACT_ATOMS: atom_id res chain seq x y z
N MET A 1 -57.10 -4.86 42.52
CA MET A 1 -56.03 -3.79 42.50
C MET A 1 -54.76 -4.49 42.01
N THR A 2 -54.51 -4.41 40.75
CA THR A 2 -53.32 -5.00 40.08
C THR A 2 -52.48 -3.86 39.54
N THR A 3 -51.31 -3.67 40.15
CA THR A 3 -50.33 -2.64 39.75
C THR A 3 -49.46 -3.22 38.62
N SER A 4 -49.53 -2.60 37.42
CA SER A 4 -48.61 -2.82 36.28
C SER A 4 -47.19 -2.31 36.60
N PRO A 5 -46.13 -3.02 36.20
CA PRO A 5 -44.78 -2.48 36.28
C PRO A 5 -44.54 -1.50 35.10
N GLY A 6 -44.08 -0.29 35.47
CA GLY A 6 -43.78 0.77 34.54
C GLY A 6 -42.67 0.41 33.55
N THR A 7 -42.93 0.67 32.28
CA THR A 7 -41.96 0.66 31.18
C THR A 7 -40.94 1.76 31.43
N ALA A 8 -39.69 1.37 31.69
CA ALA A 8 -38.58 2.30 31.72
C ALA A 8 -38.32 2.86 30.31
N SER A 9 -38.71 4.12 30.09
CA SER A 9 -38.38 4.91 28.94
C SER A 9 -36.86 5.07 28.84
N SER A 10 -36.25 4.38 27.88
CA SER A 10 -34.89 4.64 27.47
C SER A 10 -34.81 6.03 26.83
N LYS A 11 -34.14 6.96 27.49
CA LYS A 11 -33.85 8.29 26.93
C LYS A 11 -33.08 8.18 25.61
N PRO A 12 -33.58 8.71 24.50
CA PRO A 12 -32.77 8.91 23.30
C PRO A 12 -31.96 10.19 23.51
N GLY A 13 -30.62 10.09 23.44
CA GLY A 13 -29.76 11.27 23.42
C GLY A 13 -28.63 11.31 24.43
N GLN A 14 -27.84 10.24 24.55
CA GLN A 14 -26.43 10.45 24.91
C GLN A 14 -25.69 10.76 23.62
N GLY A 15 -25.35 12.05 23.42
CA GLY A 15 -24.48 12.49 22.34
C GLY A 15 -23.20 11.66 22.37
N VAL A 16 -22.98 10.89 21.31
CA VAL A 16 -21.73 10.16 21.10
C VAL A 16 -20.63 11.21 21.21
N ASP A 17 -19.79 11.07 22.23
CA ASP A 17 -18.66 11.98 22.46
C ASP A 17 -17.80 11.98 21.20
N SER A 18 -17.92 13.04 20.40
CA SER A 18 -17.30 13.17 19.07
C SER A 18 -15.80 13.43 19.14
N LYS A 19 -15.24 13.48 20.36
CA LYS A 19 -13.83 13.73 20.61
C LYS A 19 -13.00 12.47 20.37
N ILE A 20 -11.96 12.64 19.56
CA ILE A 20 -10.98 11.57 19.31
C ILE A 20 -10.14 11.39 20.58
N SER A 21 -10.17 10.19 21.18
CA SER A 21 -9.40 9.85 22.37
C SER A 21 -7.90 9.81 22.08
N LYS A 22 -7.06 9.93 23.12
CA LYS A 22 -5.60 9.74 22.99
C LYS A 22 -5.25 8.37 22.41
N GLY A 23 -6.01 7.33 22.74
CA GLY A 23 -5.82 5.99 22.20
C GLY A 23 -6.10 5.91 20.69
N ALA A 24 -7.16 6.58 20.22
CA ALA A 24 -7.50 6.66 18.81
C ALA A 24 -6.48 7.47 18.01
N TRP A 25 -5.99 8.58 18.57
CA TRP A 25 -4.89 9.36 17.98
C TRP A 25 -3.61 8.54 17.85
N SER A 26 -3.23 7.81 18.89
CA SER A 26 -2.02 6.98 18.91
C SER A 26 -2.13 5.79 17.97
N TRP A 27 -3.34 5.25 17.79
CA TRP A 27 -3.62 4.25 16.77
C TRP A 27 -3.40 4.83 15.37
N ALA A 28 -3.96 5.99 15.07
CA ALA A 28 -3.81 6.62 13.75
C ALA A 28 -2.35 7.04 13.48
N LEU A 29 -1.62 7.48 14.50
CA LEU A 29 -0.21 7.87 14.40
C LEU A 29 0.71 6.69 14.05
N PHE A 30 0.28 5.45 14.21
CA PHE A 30 1.09 4.30 13.78
C PHE A 30 1.22 4.21 12.26
N GLU A 31 0.24 4.70 11.48
CA GLU A 31 0.38 4.81 10.02
C GLU A 31 1.46 5.85 9.64
N TRP A 32 1.59 6.95 10.40
CA TRP A 32 2.69 7.91 10.29
C TRP A 32 4.05 7.23 10.53
N ALA A 33 4.11 6.26 11.46
CA ALA A 33 5.33 5.54 11.77
C ALA A 33 5.77 4.59 10.64
N ARG A 34 4.84 3.79 10.08
CA ARG A 34 5.19 2.67 9.21
C ARG A 34 5.16 2.96 7.72
N ASN A 35 4.29 3.89 7.25
CA ASN A 35 4.06 4.12 5.83
C ASN A 35 5.30 4.66 5.07
N PRO A 36 6.15 5.53 5.65
CA PRO A 36 7.34 6.03 4.98
C PRO A 36 8.30 4.96 4.47
N TRP A 37 8.41 3.81 5.16
CA TRP A 37 9.23 2.70 4.68
C TRP A 37 8.76 2.17 3.32
N VAL A 38 7.44 2.03 3.12
CA VAL A 38 6.91 1.59 1.82
C VAL A 38 7.30 2.58 0.73
N ILE A 39 7.12 3.85 0.99
CA ILE A 39 7.32 4.90 -0.01
C ILE A 39 8.81 5.08 -0.34
N LEU A 40 9.66 5.23 0.67
CA LEU A 40 11.11 5.41 0.49
C LEU A 40 11.81 4.09 0.13
N GLY A 41 11.48 3.02 0.87
CA GLY A 41 12.20 1.76 0.76
C GLY A 41 11.72 0.89 -0.40
N THR A 42 10.41 0.67 -0.49
CA THR A 42 9.87 -0.31 -1.43
C THR A 42 9.60 0.27 -2.82
N ILE A 43 9.34 1.60 -2.92
CA ILE A 43 8.89 2.18 -4.18
C ILE A 43 9.96 3.09 -4.80
N TYR A 44 10.35 4.20 -4.15
CA TYR A 44 11.02 5.29 -4.87
C TYR A 44 12.55 5.40 -4.69
N VAL A 45 13.14 4.89 -3.61
CA VAL A 45 14.56 5.09 -3.34
C VAL A 45 15.32 3.77 -3.24
N PHE A 46 15.08 2.98 -2.18
CA PHE A 46 15.93 1.82 -1.91
C PHE A 46 15.75 0.67 -2.91
N ALA A 47 14.52 0.35 -3.35
CA ALA A 47 14.32 -0.72 -4.33
C ALA A 47 14.93 -0.39 -5.70
N PRO A 48 14.76 0.82 -6.29
CA PRO A 48 15.52 1.26 -7.46
C PRO A 48 17.04 1.19 -7.28
N TYR A 49 17.56 1.66 -6.14
CA TYR A 49 18.98 1.54 -5.80
C TYR A 49 19.45 0.08 -5.80
N VAL A 50 18.71 -0.83 -5.17
CA VAL A 50 19.05 -2.27 -5.17
C VAL A 50 19.08 -2.82 -6.59
N SER A 51 18.09 -2.47 -7.42
CA SER A 51 18.02 -2.93 -8.81
C SER A 51 19.21 -2.46 -9.64
N ASN A 52 19.46 -1.15 -9.64
CA ASN A 52 20.36 -0.51 -10.59
C ASN A 52 21.82 -0.50 -10.11
N VAL A 53 22.05 -0.41 -8.80
CA VAL A 53 23.39 -0.19 -8.23
C VAL A 53 23.92 -1.44 -7.50
N VAL A 54 23.11 -2.07 -6.63
CA VAL A 54 23.55 -3.24 -5.88
C VAL A 54 23.64 -4.46 -6.79
N ILE A 55 22.64 -4.71 -7.62
CA ILE A 55 22.59 -5.80 -8.58
C ILE A 55 23.30 -5.42 -9.88
N GLY A 56 23.27 -4.12 -10.23
CA GLY A 56 23.97 -3.56 -11.38
C GLY A 56 23.35 -3.90 -12.76
N ASP A 57 22.16 -4.50 -12.75
CA ASP A 57 21.39 -4.86 -13.94
C ASP A 57 19.90 -4.67 -13.65
N PRO A 58 19.25 -3.65 -14.22
CA PRO A 58 17.85 -3.35 -13.95
C PRO A 58 16.89 -4.51 -14.25
N VAL A 59 17.14 -5.32 -15.29
CA VAL A 59 16.29 -6.46 -15.66
C VAL A 59 16.41 -7.56 -14.60
N ARG A 60 17.63 -7.94 -14.26
CA ARG A 60 17.89 -8.90 -13.19
C ARG A 60 17.41 -8.38 -11.84
N GLY A 61 17.58 -7.10 -11.56
CA GLY A 61 17.14 -6.42 -10.36
C GLY A 61 15.62 -6.48 -10.19
N GLN A 62 14.87 -6.10 -11.20
CA GLN A 62 13.41 -6.20 -11.18
C GLN A 62 12.94 -7.64 -10.95
N ALA A 63 13.53 -8.61 -11.65
CA ALA A 63 13.17 -10.02 -11.51
C ALA A 63 13.43 -10.54 -10.09
N MET A 64 14.58 -10.21 -9.48
CA MET A 64 14.94 -10.63 -8.14
C MET A 64 14.07 -10.00 -7.08
N ILE A 65 13.86 -8.68 -7.13
CA ILE A 65 12.98 -7.95 -6.21
C ILE A 65 11.57 -8.51 -6.29
N ALA A 66 11.08 -8.76 -7.51
CA ALA A 66 9.77 -9.36 -7.71
C ALA A 66 9.69 -10.78 -7.12
N GLY A 67 10.72 -11.61 -7.28
CA GLY A 67 10.83 -12.93 -6.65
C GLY A 67 10.80 -12.88 -5.13
N TRP A 68 11.50 -11.93 -4.51
CA TRP A 68 11.47 -11.71 -3.06
C TRP A 68 10.09 -11.29 -2.55
N HIS A 69 9.43 -10.37 -3.25
CA HIS A 69 8.05 -9.97 -2.93
C HIS A 69 7.05 -11.10 -3.16
N ALA A 70 7.21 -11.92 -4.22
CA ALA A 70 6.37 -13.09 -4.45
C ALA A 70 6.51 -14.10 -3.31
N THR A 71 7.74 -14.37 -2.85
CA THR A 71 8.02 -15.26 -1.71
C THR A 71 7.38 -14.72 -0.43
N ALA A 72 7.52 -13.42 -0.15
CA ALA A 72 6.85 -12.78 0.97
C ALA A 72 5.33 -12.92 0.85
N GLY A 73 4.77 -12.67 -0.34
CA GLY A 73 3.35 -12.79 -0.62
C GLY A 73 2.79 -14.19 -0.39
N ILE A 74 3.53 -15.25 -0.77
CA ILE A 74 3.16 -16.65 -0.50
C ILE A 74 3.13 -16.92 1.01
N ILE A 75 4.16 -16.49 1.73
CA ILE A 75 4.21 -16.63 3.20
C ILE A 75 3.03 -15.92 3.83
N ILE A 76 2.74 -14.68 3.42
CA ILE A 76 1.62 -13.87 3.90
C ILE A 76 0.28 -14.56 3.60
N ALA A 77 0.07 -15.01 2.37
CA ALA A 77 -1.16 -15.66 1.95
C ALA A 77 -1.49 -16.90 2.79
N VAL A 78 -0.45 -17.69 3.12
CA VAL A 78 -0.60 -18.89 3.94
C VAL A 78 -0.80 -18.56 5.41
N THR A 79 -0.04 -17.61 5.97
CA THR A 79 0.08 -17.41 7.42
C THR A 79 -0.80 -16.30 7.98
N SER A 80 -1.17 -15.29 7.17
CA SER A 80 -1.98 -14.16 7.61
C SER A 80 -3.37 -14.55 8.17
N PRO A 81 -4.12 -15.52 7.60
CA PRO A 81 -5.37 -15.98 8.19
C PRO A 81 -5.18 -16.59 9.59
N PHE A 82 -4.07 -17.30 9.82
CA PHE A 82 -3.75 -17.90 11.13
C PHE A 82 -3.37 -16.83 12.14
N LEU A 83 -2.59 -15.82 11.72
CA LEU A 83 -2.21 -14.70 12.57
C LEU A 83 -3.44 -13.89 13.01
N GLY A 84 -4.33 -13.55 12.06
CA GLY A 84 -5.57 -12.84 12.35
C GLY A 84 -6.44 -13.60 13.35
N ALA A 85 -6.70 -14.87 13.05
CA ALA A 85 -7.49 -15.75 13.89
C ALA A 85 -6.92 -15.92 15.31
N ALA A 86 -5.60 -16.09 15.43
CA ALA A 86 -4.92 -16.21 16.71
C ALA A 86 -4.99 -14.89 17.50
N SER A 87 -4.76 -13.76 16.84
CA SER A 87 -4.78 -12.45 17.50
C SER A 87 -6.14 -12.11 18.08
N ASP A 88 -7.23 -12.50 17.41
CA ASP A 88 -8.59 -12.26 17.86
C ASP A 88 -8.94 -13.05 19.13
N ARG A 89 -8.36 -14.24 19.30
CA ARG A 89 -8.63 -15.14 20.42
C ARG A 89 -7.67 -14.99 21.59
N MET A 90 -6.40 -14.70 21.34
CA MET A 90 -5.41 -14.53 22.42
C MET A 90 -5.61 -13.25 23.24
N GLY A 91 -6.31 -12.26 22.71
CA GLY A 91 -6.61 -11.00 23.36
C GLY A 91 -5.51 -9.97 23.20
N ARG A 92 -4.36 -10.10 23.86
CA ARG A 92 -3.27 -9.12 23.78
C ARG A 92 -2.57 -9.12 22.42
N ARG A 93 -2.58 -7.96 21.76
CA ARG A 93 -1.98 -7.77 20.42
C ARG A 93 -0.65 -7.04 20.44
N LYS A 94 -0.47 -6.13 21.42
CA LYS A 94 0.75 -5.32 21.55
C LYS A 94 2.04 -6.13 21.63
N PRO A 95 2.16 -7.22 22.41
CA PRO A 95 3.42 -7.97 22.46
C PRO A 95 3.83 -8.54 21.11
N LEU A 96 2.87 -9.12 20.35
CA LEU A 96 3.15 -9.66 19.03
C LEU A 96 3.45 -8.55 18.02
N LEU A 97 2.73 -7.44 18.10
CA LEU A 97 2.98 -6.24 17.29
C LEU A 97 4.39 -5.68 17.56
N ALA A 98 4.84 -5.66 18.84
CA ALA A 98 6.19 -5.23 19.19
C ALA A 98 7.27 -6.10 18.55
N VAL A 99 7.07 -7.42 18.55
CA VAL A 99 8.00 -8.37 17.89
C VAL A 99 8.04 -8.10 16.37
N CYS A 100 6.88 -7.91 15.73
CA CYS A 100 6.82 -7.61 14.29
C CYS A 100 7.48 -6.26 13.96
N ILE A 101 7.28 -5.22 14.79
CA ILE A 101 7.92 -3.91 14.59
C ILE A 101 9.42 -4.01 14.79
N ALA A 102 9.89 -4.72 15.82
CA ALA A 102 11.31 -4.94 16.05
C ALA A 102 11.97 -5.71 14.90
N ALA A 103 11.33 -6.78 14.42
CA ALA A 103 11.80 -7.53 13.26
C ALA A 103 11.87 -6.66 12.00
N LEU A 104 10.81 -5.87 11.73
CA LEU A 104 10.78 -4.94 10.60
C LEU A 104 11.90 -3.91 10.71
N ALA A 105 12.04 -3.23 11.85
CA ALA A 105 13.05 -2.20 12.07
C ALA A 105 14.47 -2.76 11.92
N LEU A 106 14.75 -3.95 12.47
CA LEU A 106 16.05 -4.61 12.35
C LEU A 106 16.36 -5.00 10.90
N CYS A 107 15.38 -5.59 10.19
CA CYS A 107 15.54 -5.92 8.77
C CYS A 107 15.82 -4.67 7.94
N VAL A 108 15.03 -3.61 8.13
CA VAL A 108 15.19 -2.34 7.41
C VAL A 108 16.53 -1.69 7.72
N ALA A 109 16.93 -1.61 8.98
CA ALA A 109 18.25 -1.08 9.36
C ALA A 109 19.41 -1.89 8.80
N ALA A 110 19.28 -3.24 8.75
CA ALA A 110 20.31 -4.11 8.19
C ALA A 110 20.54 -3.87 6.67
N MET A 111 19.56 -3.33 5.96
CA MET A 111 19.69 -2.99 4.54
C MET A 111 20.69 -1.85 4.27
N TRP A 112 21.11 -1.10 5.29
CA TRP A 112 22.20 -0.12 5.18
C TRP A 112 23.49 -0.73 4.61
N TRP A 113 23.77 -2.00 4.91
CA TRP A 113 24.95 -2.71 4.43
C TRP A 113 24.80 -3.31 3.03
N ALA A 114 23.72 -2.99 2.29
CA ALA A 114 23.59 -3.31 0.88
C ALA A 114 24.46 -2.34 0.06
N LEU A 115 25.76 -2.64 -0.06
CA LEU A 115 26.73 -1.78 -0.75
C LEU A 115 26.63 -1.94 -2.28
N PRO A 116 27.09 -0.94 -3.06
CA PRO A 116 27.15 -1.03 -4.51
C PRO A 116 27.85 -2.31 -5.00
N ASN A 117 27.41 -2.83 -6.14
CA ASN A 117 27.97 -4.03 -6.77
C ASN A 117 27.97 -5.29 -5.88
N GLY A 118 27.09 -5.33 -4.86
CA GLY A 118 27.00 -6.46 -3.94
C GLY A 118 28.21 -6.64 -3.02
N ALA A 119 29.01 -5.59 -2.84
CA ALA A 119 30.23 -5.64 -2.01
C ALA A 119 29.95 -5.82 -0.51
N GLY A 120 28.71 -5.53 -0.07
CA GLY A 120 28.30 -5.64 1.34
C GLY A 120 27.55 -6.92 1.64
N LEU A 121 26.23 -6.82 1.85
CA LEU A 121 25.38 -8.00 2.09
C LEU A 121 25.36 -8.90 0.86
N PRO A 122 25.56 -10.22 1.03
CA PRO A 122 25.33 -11.17 -0.05
C PRO A 122 23.88 -11.04 -0.58
N ILE A 123 23.70 -11.14 -1.88
CA ILE A 123 22.41 -10.91 -2.54
C ILE A 123 21.31 -11.85 -1.99
N TRP A 124 21.64 -13.10 -1.69
CA TRP A 124 20.68 -14.03 -1.08
C TRP A 124 20.23 -13.59 0.32
N LEU A 125 21.13 -12.99 1.12
CA LEU A 125 20.81 -12.48 2.45
C LEU A 125 19.98 -11.20 2.35
N LEU A 126 20.30 -10.29 1.42
CA LEU A 126 19.49 -9.11 1.11
C LEU A 126 18.07 -9.54 0.71
N GLY A 127 17.93 -10.58 -0.12
CA GLY A 127 16.64 -11.15 -0.49
C GLY A 127 15.87 -11.73 0.69
N ALA A 128 16.54 -12.46 1.58
CA ALA A 128 15.93 -12.99 2.79
C ALA A 128 15.46 -11.86 3.74
N ILE A 129 16.27 -10.82 3.93
CA ILE A 129 15.94 -9.64 4.73
C ILE A 129 14.76 -8.87 4.12
N THR A 130 14.76 -8.68 2.80
CA THR A 130 13.66 -8.01 2.08
C THR A 130 12.36 -8.81 2.20
N THR A 131 12.42 -10.13 2.03
CA THR A 131 11.27 -11.03 2.22
C THR A 131 10.74 -10.94 3.66
N ALA A 132 11.63 -11.03 4.65
CA ALA A 132 11.25 -10.96 6.07
C ALA A 132 10.66 -9.59 6.43
N SER A 133 11.21 -8.49 5.92
CA SER A 133 10.66 -7.15 6.12
C SER A 133 9.25 -7.00 5.53
N GLY A 134 9.02 -7.55 4.34
CA GLY A 134 7.71 -7.55 3.70
C GLY A 134 6.66 -8.32 4.51
N VAL A 135 7.02 -9.51 5.02
CA VAL A 135 6.16 -10.31 5.90
C VAL A 135 5.86 -9.56 7.21
N ALA A 136 6.91 -9.04 7.87
CA ALA A 136 6.76 -8.30 9.11
C ALA A 136 5.89 -7.04 8.92
N PHE A 137 6.06 -6.33 7.80
CA PHE A 137 5.26 -5.15 7.46
C PHE A 137 3.77 -5.48 7.40
N VAL A 138 3.38 -6.53 6.67
CA VAL A 138 1.97 -6.95 6.56
C VAL A 138 1.43 -7.44 7.90
N TYR A 139 2.24 -8.14 8.69
CA TYR A 139 1.83 -8.57 10.03
C TYR A 139 1.57 -7.40 10.97
N THR A 140 2.40 -6.33 10.91
CA THR A 140 2.11 -5.11 11.67
C THR A 140 0.78 -4.50 11.25
N GLU A 141 0.44 -4.55 9.96
CA GLU A 141 -0.83 -4.03 9.44
C GLU A 141 -2.04 -4.84 9.96
N VAL A 142 -1.98 -6.17 9.86
CA VAL A 142 -3.06 -7.05 10.33
C VAL A 142 -3.34 -6.83 11.82
N LEU A 143 -2.28 -6.81 12.64
CA LEU A 143 -2.40 -6.61 14.08
C LEU A 143 -2.90 -5.20 14.42
N HIS A 144 -2.36 -4.17 13.78
CA HIS A 144 -2.76 -2.77 13.97
C HIS A 144 -4.23 -2.55 13.59
N ASN A 145 -4.65 -3.01 12.41
CA ASN A 145 -6.03 -2.88 11.95
C ASN A 145 -7.02 -3.58 12.91
N SER A 146 -6.63 -4.71 13.47
CA SER A 146 -7.46 -5.44 14.43
C SER A 146 -7.68 -4.67 15.76
N MET A 147 -6.83 -3.70 16.08
CA MET A 147 -6.96 -2.85 17.28
C MET A 147 -7.92 -1.66 17.09
N LEU A 148 -8.30 -1.31 15.87
CA LEU A 148 -9.10 -0.13 15.55
C LEU A 148 -10.44 -0.09 16.31
N THR A 149 -11.15 -1.21 16.36
CA THR A 149 -12.46 -1.31 17.03
C THR A 149 -12.41 -1.09 18.55
N ARG A 150 -11.23 -1.15 19.14
CA ARG A 150 -10.98 -0.84 20.55
C ARG A 150 -10.44 0.57 20.75
N ALA A 151 -9.66 1.05 19.78
CA ALA A 151 -9.13 2.41 19.83
C ALA A 151 -10.21 3.47 19.63
N ALA A 152 -11.26 3.15 18.84
CA ALA A 152 -12.32 4.08 18.48
C ALA A 152 -13.72 3.46 18.60
N PRO A 153 -14.70 4.18 19.18
CA PRO A 153 -16.10 3.75 19.20
C PRO A 153 -16.69 3.72 17.78
N PRO A 154 -17.77 2.92 17.56
CA PRO A 154 -18.34 2.70 16.24
C PRO A 154 -18.66 3.98 15.46
N GLY A 155 -19.15 5.04 16.13
CA GLY A 155 -19.55 6.31 15.49
C GLY A 155 -18.40 7.12 14.89
N ILE A 156 -17.13 6.87 15.25
CA ILE A 156 -15.96 7.60 14.72
C ILE A 156 -14.92 6.68 14.08
N LEU A 157 -15.19 5.38 13.94
CA LEU A 157 -14.27 4.40 13.34
C LEU A 157 -13.74 4.85 11.97
N SER A 158 -14.63 5.24 11.06
CA SER A 158 -14.26 5.70 9.72
C SER A 158 -13.39 6.94 9.75
N ARG A 159 -13.68 7.87 10.68
CA ARG A 159 -12.90 9.11 10.86
C ARG A 159 -11.49 8.80 11.35
N VAL A 160 -11.33 7.90 12.33
CA VAL A 160 -10.03 7.51 12.87
C VAL A 160 -9.22 6.72 11.83
N SER A 161 -9.85 5.81 11.09
CA SER A 161 -9.21 5.09 9.99
C SER A 161 -8.74 6.03 8.87
N GLY A 162 -9.59 6.97 8.46
CA GLY A 162 -9.22 7.99 7.45
C GLY A 162 -8.08 8.90 7.93
N MET A 163 -8.09 9.28 9.20
CA MET A 163 -7.01 10.06 9.81
C MET A 163 -5.68 9.29 9.79
N GLY A 164 -5.68 7.98 10.09
CA GLY A 164 -4.49 7.14 9.98
C GLY A 164 -3.91 7.17 8.57
N LEU A 165 -4.76 6.98 7.55
CA LEU A 165 -4.35 7.01 6.15
C LEU A 165 -3.74 8.37 5.75
N ALA A 166 -4.39 9.47 6.17
CA ALA A 166 -3.91 10.83 5.92
C ALA A 166 -2.55 11.08 6.60
N LEU A 167 -2.39 10.66 7.85
CA LEU A 167 -1.13 10.78 8.58
C LEU A 167 -0.02 9.95 7.94
N GLY A 168 -0.29 8.72 7.50
CA GLY A 168 0.69 7.90 6.79
C GLY A 168 1.18 8.53 5.50
N ASN A 169 0.27 9.06 4.68
CA ASN A 169 0.63 9.78 3.46
C ASN A 169 1.40 11.07 3.75
N ALA A 170 0.99 11.86 4.75
CA ALA A 170 1.67 13.09 5.14
C ALA A 170 3.10 12.81 5.63
N ALA A 171 3.31 11.75 6.43
CA ALA A 171 4.65 11.33 6.86
C ALA A 171 5.53 10.96 5.67
N SER A 172 4.97 10.24 4.71
CA SER A 172 5.71 9.81 3.50
C SER A 172 6.15 11.00 2.66
N VAL A 173 5.26 11.96 2.42
CA VAL A 173 5.61 13.21 1.71
C VAL A 173 6.64 14.01 2.48
N LEU A 174 6.49 14.12 3.81
CA LEU A 174 7.45 14.82 4.66
C LEU A 174 8.85 14.21 4.57
N LEU A 175 8.95 12.87 4.66
CA LEU A 175 10.24 12.20 4.56
C LEU A 175 10.82 12.24 3.14
N LEU A 176 10.00 12.14 2.10
CA LEU A 176 10.47 12.35 0.73
C LEU A 176 11.07 13.75 0.55
N LEU A 177 10.37 14.78 1.03
CA LEU A 177 10.87 16.18 1.02
C LEU A 177 12.14 16.33 1.86
N PHE A 178 12.18 15.70 3.03
CA PHE A 178 13.36 15.74 3.88
C PHE A 178 14.57 15.13 3.17
N VAL A 179 14.46 13.93 2.59
CA VAL A 179 15.55 13.27 1.85
C VAL A 179 15.92 14.09 0.60
N LEU A 180 14.93 14.63 -0.11
CA LEU A 180 15.16 15.50 -1.27
C LEU A 180 16.02 16.71 -0.90
N VAL A 181 15.60 17.46 0.11
CA VAL A 181 16.26 18.73 0.49
C VAL A 181 17.60 18.50 1.19
N THR A 182 17.74 17.43 1.97
CA THR A 182 18.96 17.22 2.79
C THR A 182 19.99 16.31 2.13
N MET A 183 19.58 15.43 1.22
CA MET A 183 20.47 14.39 0.69
C MET A 183 20.59 14.42 -0.84
N ALA A 184 19.51 14.70 -1.57
CA ALA A 184 19.51 14.64 -3.03
C ALA A 184 19.87 15.98 -3.70
N LEU A 185 19.24 17.08 -3.32
CA LEU A 185 19.47 18.40 -3.91
C LEU A 185 20.86 19.01 -3.62
N PRO A 186 21.45 18.89 -2.40
CA PRO A 186 22.72 19.52 -2.07
C PRO A 186 23.81 19.18 -3.10
N GLY A 187 24.47 20.18 -3.67
CA GLY A 187 25.51 20.02 -4.70
C GLY A 187 25.01 19.60 -6.11
N GLN A 188 23.70 19.43 -6.31
CA GLN A 188 23.09 19.20 -7.64
C GLN A 188 22.44 20.47 -8.18
N VAL A 189 21.81 21.23 -7.28
CA VAL A 189 21.13 22.47 -7.62
C VAL A 189 21.67 23.57 -6.73
N ALA A 190 22.16 24.64 -7.34
CA ALA A 190 22.68 25.81 -6.61
C ALA A 190 21.50 26.67 -6.12
N LEU A 191 21.07 26.45 -4.89
CA LEU A 191 20.09 27.30 -4.20
C LEU A 191 20.75 27.92 -2.96
N PRO A 192 20.46 29.19 -2.65
CA PRO A 192 21.17 29.94 -1.57
C PRO A 192 21.05 29.32 -0.17
N PHE A 193 20.06 28.46 0.05
CA PHE A 193 19.80 27.83 1.35
C PHE A 193 20.22 26.36 1.40
N LEU A 194 20.72 25.80 0.30
CA LEU A 194 21.19 24.41 0.25
C LEU A 194 22.69 24.35 0.50
N PRO A 195 23.19 23.37 1.26
CA PRO A 195 24.61 23.11 1.38
C PRO A 195 25.19 22.55 0.07
N ASP A 196 26.51 22.70 -0.13
CA ASP A 196 27.22 22.21 -1.31
C ASP A 196 27.36 20.67 -1.35
N ALA A 197 27.12 19.99 -0.23
CA ALA A 197 27.22 18.54 -0.10
C ALA A 197 26.03 17.98 0.70
N PRO A 198 25.71 16.67 0.53
CA PRO A 198 24.69 16.04 1.33
C PRO A 198 24.92 16.24 2.83
N MET A 199 23.82 16.51 3.56
CA MET A 199 23.89 16.64 5.02
C MET A 199 24.36 15.30 5.65
N PHE A 200 24.80 15.39 6.91
CA PHE A 200 25.30 14.24 7.69
C PHE A 200 26.62 13.64 7.16
N GLY A 201 27.31 14.30 6.24
CA GLY A 201 28.56 13.81 5.67
C GLY A 201 28.43 12.57 4.79
N LEU A 202 27.24 12.36 4.20
CA LEU A 202 26.96 11.21 3.33
C LEU A 202 27.74 11.35 2.00
N ASP A 203 28.41 10.27 1.61
CA ASP A 203 29.13 10.17 0.35
C ASP A 203 28.21 9.69 -0.79
N ARG A 204 28.03 10.54 -1.80
CA ARG A 204 27.26 10.20 -3.00
C ARG A 204 27.92 9.14 -3.86
N ALA A 205 29.25 9.18 -3.97
CA ALA A 205 29.97 8.20 -4.77
C ALA A 205 29.81 6.78 -4.21
N ALA A 206 29.60 6.68 -2.89
CA ALA A 206 29.27 5.43 -2.20
C ALA A 206 27.77 5.14 -2.13
N HIS A 207 26.90 5.95 -2.78
CA HIS A 207 25.44 5.82 -2.71
C HIS A 207 24.90 5.81 -1.27
N GLU A 208 25.51 6.57 -0.37
CA GLU A 208 25.08 6.62 1.02
C GLU A 208 23.71 7.31 1.20
N PRO A 209 23.34 8.36 0.43
CA PRO A 209 21.99 8.92 0.47
C PRO A 209 20.89 7.90 0.19
N ASP A 210 21.10 7.00 -0.80
CA ASP A 210 20.13 5.95 -1.16
C ASP A 210 19.95 4.92 -0.04
N ARG A 211 21.05 4.62 0.69
CA ARG A 211 21.04 3.67 1.81
C ARG A 211 20.55 4.30 3.12
N ALA A 212 20.81 5.60 3.33
CA ALA A 212 20.44 6.31 4.55
C ALA A 212 18.93 6.30 4.81
N VAL A 213 18.09 6.18 3.76
CA VAL A 213 16.64 6.05 3.90
C VAL A 213 16.23 4.83 4.71
N THR A 214 17.05 3.76 4.74
CA THR A 214 16.77 2.55 5.52
C THR A 214 16.93 2.83 7.02
N ILE A 215 18.02 3.44 7.43
CA ILE A 215 18.24 3.83 8.83
C ILE A 215 17.21 4.88 9.27
N LEU A 216 16.96 5.88 8.42
CA LEU A 216 15.95 6.91 8.68
C LEU A 216 14.56 6.28 8.90
N SER A 217 14.14 5.38 8.02
CA SER A 217 12.84 4.72 8.11
C SER A 217 12.73 3.80 9.34
N ALA A 218 13.81 3.07 9.67
CA ALA A 218 13.84 2.21 10.86
C ALA A 218 13.75 3.03 12.16
N ALA A 219 14.52 4.11 12.27
CA ALA A 219 14.49 5.01 13.41
C ALA A 219 13.12 5.71 13.54
N TRP A 220 12.57 6.18 12.42
CA TRP A 220 11.24 6.78 12.33
C TRP A 220 10.14 5.83 12.80
N LEU A 221 10.16 4.57 12.31
CA LEU A 221 9.22 3.53 12.71
C LEU A 221 9.25 3.30 14.23
N VAL A 222 10.42 3.09 14.80
CA VAL A 222 10.57 2.82 16.24
C VAL A 222 10.10 4.01 17.08
N LEU A 223 10.52 5.23 16.73
CA LEU A 223 10.18 6.43 17.47
C LEU A 223 8.67 6.69 17.49
N PHE A 224 8.04 6.67 16.32
CA PHE A 224 6.62 7.01 16.19
C PHE A 224 5.66 5.84 16.47
N ALA A 225 6.17 4.62 16.67
CA ALA A 225 5.37 3.50 17.20
C ALA A 225 5.15 3.59 18.72
N ILE A 226 6.02 4.30 19.47
CA ILE A 226 5.94 4.39 20.95
C ILE A 226 4.55 4.81 21.45
N PRO A 227 3.90 5.87 20.90
CA PRO A 227 2.59 6.31 21.38
C PRO A 227 1.52 5.23 21.30
N LEU A 228 1.56 4.34 20.30
CA LEU A 228 0.62 3.22 20.19
C LEU A 228 0.73 2.29 21.40
N PHE A 229 1.95 1.97 21.84
CA PHE A 229 2.15 1.10 23.00
C PHE A 229 1.73 1.76 24.32
N LEU A 230 1.88 3.08 24.43
CA LEU A 230 1.57 3.82 25.64
C LEU A 230 0.05 4.09 25.80
N TYR A 231 -0.63 4.47 24.73
CA TYR A 231 -1.97 5.05 24.82
C TYR A 231 -3.08 4.25 24.14
N THR A 232 -2.79 3.44 23.12
CA THR A 232 -3.83 2.64 22.46
C THR A 232 -4.28 1.51 23.39
N PRO A 233 -5.59 1.29 23.60
CA PRO A 233 -6.07 0.20 24.45
C PRO A 233 -5.74 -1.17 23.83
N ASP A 234 -5.37 -2.14 24.69
CA ASP A 234 -5.20 -3.53 24.31
C ASP A 234 -6.24 -4.41 25.01
N LEU A 235 -6.40 -5.64 24.57
CA LEU A 235 -7.30 -6.60 25.16
C LEU A 235 -6.65 -7.33 26.35
N VAL A 236 -7.50 -7.78 27.27
CA VAL A 236 -7.06 -8.67 28.34
C VAL A 236 -6.74 -10.05 27.73
N THR A 237 -5.72 -10.71 28.22
CA THR A 237 -5.36 -12.08 27.81
C THR A 237 -6.51 -13.03 28.12
N THR A 238 -6.90 -13.81 27.13
CA THR A 238 -7.93 -14.87 27.29
C THR A 238 -7.36 -16.15 27.90
N GLY A 239 -6.03 -16.30 27.94
CA GLY A 239 -5.35 -17.52 28.37
C GLY A 239 -5.38 -18.67 27.32
N GLU A 240 -6.01 -18.49 26.18
CA GLU A 240 -6.05 -19.50 25.11
C GLU A 240 -4.67 -19.66 24.47
N ARG A 241 -4.24 -20.89 24.24
CA ARG A 241 -2.96 -21.19 23.59
C ARG A 241 -3.03 -20.88 22.10
N PHE A 242 -1.92 -20.42 21.54
CA PHE A 242 -1.83 -20.02 20.11
C PHE A 242 -2.36 -21.11 19.15
N GLY A 243 -2.00 -22.39 19.37
CA GLY A 243 -2.44 -23.50 18.51
C GLY A 243 -3.94 -23.74 18.53
N ASP A 244 -4.59 -23.59 19.66
CA ASP A 244 -6.04 -23.75 19.81
C ASP A 244 -6.79 -22.56 19.21
N ALA A 245 -6.27 -21.35 19.43
CA ALA A 245 -6.77 -20.12 18.84
C ALA A 245 -6.74 -20.17 17.29
N VAL A 246 -5.66 -20.71 16.71
CA VAL A 246 -5.53 -20.93 15.25
C VAL A 246 -6.58 -21.91 14.75
N LYS A 247 -6.72 -23.09 15.36
CA LYS A 247 -7.68 -24.12 14.90
C LYS A 247 -9.11 -23.60 14.84
N HIS A 248 -9.56 -22.94 15.89
CA HIS A 248 -10.89 -22.40 15.97
C HIS A 248 -11.11 -21.20 15.02
N GLY A 249 -10.11 -20.33 14.88
CA GLY A 249 -10.18 -19.17 13.99
C GLY A 249 -10.28 -19.55 12.52
N VAL A 250 -9.47 -20.51 12.09
CA VAL A 250 -9.52 -21.07 10.71
C VAL A 250 -10.88 -21.70 10.43
N GLY A 251 -11.44 -22.45 11.39
CA GLY A 251 -12.79 -23.00 11.27
C GLY A 251 -13.86 -21.93 10.99
N ASN A 252 -13.72 -20.76 11.62
CA ASN A 252 -14.62 -19.62 11.39
C ASN A 252 -14.45 -19.04 9.98
N VAL A 253 -13.23 -18.81 9.52
CA VAL A 253 -12.94 -18.32 8.14
C VAL A 253 -13.52 -19.28 7.10
N ILE A 254 -13.27 -20.59 7.23
CA ILE A 254 -13.81 -21.61 6.31
C ILE A 254 -15.35 -21.59 6.32
N ARG A 255 -15.97 -21.45 7.49
CA ARG A 255 -17.42 -21.35 7.61
C ARG A 255 -17.97 -20.12 6.89
N THR A 256 -17.32 -18.98 7.03
CA THR A 256 -17.72 -17.74 6.35
C THR A 256 -17.55 -17.86 4.84
N ILE A 257 -16.46 -18.46 4.37
CA ILE A 257 -16.25 -18.73 2.93
C ILE A 257 -17.36 -19.66 2.39
N ARG A 258 -17.75 -20.69 3.12
CA ARG A 258 -18.87 -21.59 2.72
C ARG A 258 -20.20 -20.86 2.63
N LYS A 259 -20.48 -19.94 3.56
CA LYS A 259 -21.69 -19.09 3.51
C LYS A 259 -21.73 -18.19 2.26
N LEU A 260 -20.57 -17.82 1.70
CA LEU A 260 -20.51 -17.00 0.47
C LEU A 260 -21.11 -17.70 -0.75
N ASN A 261 -21.24 -19.03 -0.75
CA ASN A 261 -21.93 -19.74 -1.83
C ASN A 261 -23.39 -19.28 -2.01
N ASP A 262 -24.02 -18.83 -0.92
CA ASP A 262 -25.40 -18.30 -0.94
C ASP A 262 -25.43 -16.83 -1.46
N TYR A 263 -24.27 -16.15 -1.48
CA TYR A 263 -24.14 -14.76 -1.87
C TYR A 263 -23.20 -14.59 -3.07
N ARG A 264 -23.55 -15.23 -4.19
CA ARG A 264 -22.73 -15.29 -5.42
C ARG A 264 -22.21 -13.94 -5.89
N ASN A 265 -23.02 -12.88 -5.77
CA ASN A 265 -22.63 -11.54 -6.20
C ASN A 265 -21.49 -10.94 -5.34
N VAL A 266 -21.55 -11.17 -4.02
CA VAL A 266 -20.50 -10.77 -3.07
C VAL A 266 -19.23 -11.57 -3.33
N ALA A 267 -19.35 -12.89 -3.50
CA ALA A 267 -18.22 -13.76 -3.82
C ALA A 267 -17.52 -13.33 -5.12
N LEU A 268 -18.29 -13.06 -6.16
CA LEU A 268 -17.76 -12.61 -7.46
C LEU A 268 -17.03 -11.25 -7.33
N PHE A 269 -17.60 -10.31 -6.59
CA PHE A 269 -16.93 -9.03 -6.33
C PHE A 269 -15.62 -9.22 -5.55
N LEU A 270 -15.59 -10.08 -4.51
CA LEU A 270 -14.38 -10.35 -3.75
C LEU A 270 -13.28 -10.97 -4.63
N ILE A 271 -13.62 -11.93 -5.51
CA ILE A 271 -12.66 -12.53 -6.45
C ILE A 271 -12.15 -11.49 -7.45
N ALA A 272 -13.04 -10.69 -8.04
CA ALA A 272 -12.64 -9.59 -8.92
C ALA A 272 -11.67 -8.63 -8.20
N ARG A 273 -12.00 -8.29 -6.96
CA ARG A 273 -11.17 -7.41 -6.12
C ARG A 273 -9.81 -8.02 -5.80
N MET A 274 -9.72 -9.30 -5.48
CA MET A 274 -8.45 -9.98 -5.26
C MET A 274 -7.48 -9.72 -6.43
N LEU A 275 -7.96 -9.86 -7.65
CA LEU A 275 -7.13 -9.70 -8.85
C LEU A 275 -6.77 -8.24 -9.11
N TYR A 276 -7.74 -7.33 -9.22
CA TYR A 276 -7.41 -5.94 -9.53
C TYR A 276 -6.70 -5.21 -8.37
N ALA A 277 -6.96 -5.57 -7.11
CA ALA A 277 -6.26 -4.98 -5.99
C ALA A 277 -4.79 -5.42 -5.95
N ASP A 278 -4.51 -6.68 -6.23
CA ASP A 278 -3.14 -7.17 -6.36
C ASP A 278 -2.43 -6.52 -7.56
N GLY A 279 -3.11 -6.38 -8.70
CA GLY A 279 -2.59 -5.62 -9.84
C GLY A 279 -2.25 -4.16 -9.49
N LYS A 280 -3.13 -3.44 -8.79
CA LYS A 280 -2.84 -2.07 -8.29
C LYS A 280 -1.63 -2.04 -7.36
N THR A 281 -1.55 -2.99 -6.42
CA THR A 281 -0.41 -3.10 -5.51
C THR A 281 0.87 -3.40 -6.27
N GLY A 282 0.81 -4.25 -7.29
CA GLY A 282 1.93 -4.52 -8.19
C GLY A 282 2.42 -3.27 -8.91
N ILE A 283 1.52 -2.43 -9.45
CA ILE A 283 1.90 -1.14 -10.04
C ILE A 283 2.63 -0.28 -9.01
N LEU A 284 2.11 -0.14 -7.79
CA LEU A 284 2.74 0.68 -6.75
C LEU A 284 4.14 0.16 -6.40
N ILE A 285 4.31 -1.14 -6.18
CA ILE A 285 5.59 -1.74 -5.78
C ILE A 285 6.64 -1.61 -6.91
N PHE A 286 6.25 -1.89 -8.15
CA PHE A 286 7.21 -1.96 -9.27
C PHE A 286 7.34 -0.66 -10.05
N SER A 287 6.49 0.35 -9.83
CA SER A 287 6.55 1.63 -10.56
C SER A 287 7.89 2.33 -10.41
N GLY A 288 8.50 2.30 -9.24
CA GLY A 288 9.79 2.92 -8.98
C GLY A 288 10.94 2.20 -9.69
N VAL A 289 11.04 0.87 -9.51
CA VAL A 289 12.06 0.05 -10.19
C VAL A 289 11.93 0.13 -11.71
N TYR A 290 10.69 0.11 -12.21
CA TYR A 290 10.42 0.24 -13.64
C TYR A 290 10.79 1.63 -14.18
N ALA A 291 10.37 2.71 -13.50
CA ALA A 291 10.68 4.08 -13.92
C ALA A 291 12.19 4.34 -13.92
N SER A 292 12.88 4.00 -12.85
CA SER A 292 14.33 4.13 -12.74
C SER A 292 15.07 3.28 -13.79
N GLY A 293 14.64 2.04 -14.00
CA GLY A 293 15.29 1.13 -14.94
C GLY A 293 15.02 1.46 -16.43
N VAL A 294 13.85 2.02 -16.78
CA VAL A 294 13.48 2.33 -18.16
C VAL A 294 13.80 3.77 -18.54
N MET A 295 13.53 4.74 -17.65
CA MET A 295 13.79 6.16 -17.90
C MET A 295 15.20 6.58 -17.50
N GLY A 296 15.90 5.75 -16.72
CA GLY A 296 17.24 6.07 -16.23
C GLY A 296 17.22 7.13 -15.12
N TRP A 297 16.10 7.29 -14.42
CA TRP A 297 15.96 8.30 -13.38
C TRP A 297 16.78 7.99 -12.13
N ASP A 298 17.54 8.96 -11.70
CA ASP A 298 18.34 8.92 -10.48
C ASP A 298 17.52 9.32 -9.23
N LEU A 299 18.20 9.41 -8.08
CA LEU A 299 17.57 9.71 -6.80
C LEU A 299 16.75 11.01 -6.83
N LEU A 300 17.22 12.04 -7.52
CA LEU A 300 16.57 13.36 -7.58
C LEU A 300 15.22 13.28 -8.31
N GLU A 301 15.20 12.66 -9.49
CA GLU A 301 14.00 12.46 -10.27
C GLU A 301 13.03 11.52 -9.55
N MET A 302 13.54 10.44 -8.95
CA MET A 302 12.73 9.47 -8.24
C MET A 302 12.03 10.06 -7.01
N LEU A 303 12.70 10.92 -6.23
CA LEU A 303 12.10 11.63 -5.11
C LEU A 303 11.04 12.62 -5.58
N SER A 304 11.35 13.39 -6.63
CA SER A 304 10.43 14.36 -7.24
C SER A 304 9.18 13.65 -7.79
N TYR A 305 9.36 12.53 -8.47
CA TYR A 305 8.31 11.64 -8.96
C TYR A 305 7.42 11.16 -7.81
N GLY A 306 8.01 10.64 -6.72
CA GLY A 306 7.28 10.17 -5.56
C GLY A 306 6.46 11.26 -4.86
N ILE A 307 7.01 12.48 -4.73
CA ILE A 307 6.31 13.62 -4.16
C ILE A 307 5.11 14.02 -5.02
N LEU A 308 5.33 14.17 -6.33
CA LEU A 308 4.26 14.52 -7.27
C LEU A 308 3.11 13.51 -7.22
N LEU A 309 3.41 12.22 -7.32
CA LEU A 309 2.39 11.17 -7.27
C LEU A 309 1.65 11.17 -5.93
N SER A 310 2.35 11.37 -4.81
CA SER A 310 1.72 11.41 -3.48
C SER A 310 0.78 12.60 -3.31
N VAL A 311 1.15 13.76 -3.84
CA VAL A 311 0.29 14.97 -3.81
C VAL A 311 -0.97 14.76 -4.65
N PHE A 312 -0.81 14.28 -5.88
CA PHE A 312 -1.95 14.05 -6.78
C PHE A 312 -2.84 12.88 -6.34
N ALA A 313 -2.30 11.87 -5.68
CA ALA A 313 -3.09 10.77 -5.12
C ALA A 313 -4.18 11.24 -4.14
N VAL A 314 -3.95 12.36 -3.42
CA VAL A 314 -4.97 12.94 -2.51
C VAL A 314 -6.24 13.31 -3.27
N SER A 315 -6.11 13.85 -4.48
CA SER A 315 -7.27 14.21 -5.32
C SER A 315 -8.12 12.99 -5.73
N GLY A 316 -7.52 11.79 -5.78
CA GLY A 316 -8.22 10.54 -6.05
C GLY A 316 -9.30 10.21 -5.01
N GLY A 317 -9.06 10.52 -3.73
CA GLY A 317 -10.06 10.35 -2.68
C GLY A 317 -11.29 11.25 -2.87
N ILE A 318 -11.08 12.47 -3.35
CA ILE A 318 -12.18 13.41 -3.68
C ILE A 318 -12.91 12.93 -4.93
N LEU A 319 -12.16 12.52 -5.95
CA LEU A 319 -12.70 12.04 -7.22
C LEU A 319 -13.58 10.80 -7.03
N SER A 320 -13.21 9.85 -6.14
CA SER A 320 -14.02 8.66 -5.89
C SER A 320 -15.42 9.01 -5.43
N GLY A 321 -15.56 9.91 -4.44
CA GLY A 321 -16.87 10.33 -3.94
C GLY A 321 -17.73 11.01 -5.01
N TRP A 322 -17.12 11.84 -5.87
CA TRP A 322 -17.81 12.49 -6.99
C TRP A 322 -18.24 11.47 -8.06
N LEU A 323 -17.37 10.55 -8.47
CA LEU A 323 -17.68 9.48 -9.44
C LEU A 323 -18.77 8.54 -8.92
N ASP A 324 -18.69 8.12 -7.66
CA ASP A 324 -19.66 7.25 -7.02
C ASP A 324 -21.08 7.86 -7.07
N HIS A 325 -21.16 9.18 -6.88
CA HIS A 325 -22.42 9.90 -6.96
C HIS A 325 -22.90 10.12 -8.40
N ALA A 326 -21.97 10.44 -9.34
CA ALA A 326 -22.31 10.83 -10.71
C ALA A 326 -22.72 9.61 -11.58
N ILE A 327 -21.98 8.52 -11.50
CA ILE A 327 -22.15 7.34 -12.39
C ILE A 327 -22.51 6.04 -11.66
N GLY A 328 -22.48 6.05 -10.33
CA GLY A 328 -22.77 4.93 -9.45
C GLY A 328 -21.54 4.04 -9.17
N LEU A 329 -21.51 3.45 -7.97
CA LEU A 329 -20.38 2.75 -7.38
C LEU A 329 -19.69 1.71 -8.30
N LYS A 330 -20.48 0.81 -8.93
CA LYS A 330 -19.92 -0.22 -9.81
C LYS A 330 -19.22 0.41 -11.02
N ARG A 331 -19.88 1.39 -11.68
CA ARG A 331 -19.32 2.03 -12.87
C ARG A 331 -18.09 2.86 -12.55
N ALA A 332 -18.05 3.48 -11.37
CA ALA A 332 -16.88 4.20 -10.89
C ALA A 332 -15.68 3.26 -10.76
N VAL A 333 -15.81 2.13 -10.04
CA VAL A 333 -14.73 1.14 -9.92
C VAL A 333 -14.28 0.62 -11.28
N VAL A 334 -15.22 0.30 -12.18
CA VAL A 334 -14.89 -0.16 -13.54
C VAL A 334 -14.07 0.88 -14.31
N LEU A 335 -14.50 2.14 -14.26
CA LEU A 335 -13.79 3.25 -14.95
C LEU A 335 -12.39 3.46 -14.37
N GLU A 336 -12.25 3.49 -13.05
CA GLU A 336 -10.99 3.70 -12.35
C GLU A 336 -9.97 2.60 -12.66
N ILE A 337 -10.39 1.34 -12.68
CA ILE A 337 -9.52 0.22 -13.06
C ILE A 337 -9.20 0.24 -14.55
N ALA A 338 -10.16 0.58 -15.42
CA ALA A 338 -9.93 0.67 -16.86
C ALA A 338 -8.94 1.80 -17.20
N VAL A 339 -9.06 2.98 -16.56
CA VAL A 339 -8.12 4.10 -16.71
C VAL A 339 -6.73 3.70 -16.21
N THR A 340 -6.63 3.05 -15.03
CA THR A 340 -5.36 2.54 -14.51
C THR A 340 -4.69 1.59 -15.51
N LEU A 341 -5.44 0.64 -16.06
CA LEU A 341 -4.94 -0.32 -17.06
C LEU A 341 -4.46 0.39 -18.34
N ALA A 342 -5.27 1.30 -18.88
CA ALA A 342 -4.92 2.03 -20.10
C ALA A 342 -3.66 2.89 -19.91
N CYS A 343 -3.59 3.66 -18.84
CA CYS A 343 -2.43 4.50 -18.54
C CYS A 343 -1.16 3.66 -18.32
N MET A 344 -1.27 2.51 -17.63
CA MET A 344 -0.14 1.60 -17.46
C MET A 344 0.37 1.06 -18.81
N LEU A 345 -0.51 0.69 -19.74
CA LEU A 345 -0.13 0.24 -21.08
C LEU A 345 0.55 1.36 -21.88
N PHE A 346 0.08 2.61 -21.73
CA PHE A 346 0.77 3.77 -22.32
C PHE A 346 2.17 3.96 -21.72
N MET A 347 2.33 3.86 -20.41
CA MET A 347 3.64 3.97 -19.75
C MET A 347 4.61 2.90 -20.26
N VAL A 348 4.15 1.65 -20.44
CA VAL A 348 4.97 0.55 -20.98
C VAL A 348 5.48 0.84 -22.40
N SER A 349 4.74 1.65 -23.17
CA SER A 349 5.10 2.01 -24.54
C SER A 349 6.17 3.10 -24.66
N MET A 350 6.64 3.65 -23.51
CA MET A 350 7.56 4.79 -23.47
C MET A 350 8.95 4.41 -22.99
N SER A 351 9.95 5.13 -23.48
CA SER A 351 11.34 5.18 -23.00
C SER A 351 11.99 6.47 -23.50
N PRO A 352 13.22 6.80 -23.07
CA PRO A 352 13.94 7.97 -23.62
C PRO A 352 14.07 7.99 -25.14
N GLU A 353 14.04 6.83 -25.80
CA GLU A 353 14.20 6.67 -27.24
C GLU A 353 12.89 6.38 -27.98
N THR A 354 11.81 6.10 -27.26
CA THR A 354 10.52 5.73 -27.86
C THR A 354 9.34 6.38 -27.16
N MET A 355 8.37 6.83 -27.96
CA MET A 355 7.07 7.29 -27.46
C MET A 355 5.96 6.54 -28.21
N PHE A 356 5.08 5.85 -27.48
CA PHE A 356 4.04 4.97 -28.03
C PHE A 356 4.60 3.91 -29.01
N PHE A 357 5.74 3.29 -28.62
CA PHE A 357 6.52 2.35 -29.44
C PHE A 357 7.11 2.94 -30.74
N MET A 358 6.91 4.20 -31.04
CA MET A 358 7.51 4.88 -32.16
C MET A 358 8.87 5.48 -31.77
N PRO A 359 9.91 5.32 -32.57
CA PRO A 359 11.22 5.90 -32.28
C PRO A 359 11.13 7.43 -32.36
N ILE A 360 11.78 8.09 -31.42
CA ILE A 360 11.92 9.54 -31.35
C ILE A 360 13.39 9.92 -31.26
N THR A 361 13.72 11.19 -31.55
CA THR A 361 15.06 11.70 -31.27
C THR A 361 15.27 11.77 -29.77
N PRO A 362 16.24 11.02 -29.21
CA PRO A 362 16.48 11.01 -27.77
C PRO A 362 17.03 12.34 -27.26
N ASN A 363 16.81 12.63 -25.99
CA ASN A 363 17.39 13.78 -25.25
C ASN A 363 17.04 15.17 -25.83
N VAL A 364 15.96 15.31 -26.58
CA VAL A 364 15.45 16.62 -27.00
C VAL A 364 14.67 17.22 -25.83
N ALA A 365 15.27 18.23 -25.20
CA ALA A 365 14.60 18.97 -24.13
C ALA A 365 13.47 19.83 -24.72
N ILE A 366 12.30 19.80 -24.07
CA ILE A 366 11.15 20.66 -24.39
C ILE A 366 11.14 21.95 -23.56
N TRP A 367 11.91 21.97 -22.49
CA TRP A 367 12.12 23.13 -21.61
C TRP A 367 13.48 23.06 -20.94
N ASP A 368 13.92 24.20 -20.41
CA ASP A 368 15.16 24.30 -19.62
C ASP A 368 14.86 23.95 -18.15
N SER A 369 14.96 22.66 -17.83
CA SER A 369 14.75 22.12 -16.48
C SER A 369 15.73 20.98 -16.21
N PRO A 370 16.28 20.89 -14.98
CA PRO A 370 17.10 19.75 -14.59
C PRO A 370 16.30 18.47 -14.39
N LEU A 371 14.96 18.55 -14.39
CA LEU A 371 14.05 17.43 -14.12
C LEU A 371 13.01 17.30 -15.21
N PHE A 372 12.76 16.07 -15.68
CA PHE A 372 11.69 15.75 -16.63
C PHE A 372 11.71 16.66 -17.87
N ALA A 373 12.89 16.82 -18.44
CA ALA A 373 13.09 17.79 -19.52
C ALA A 373 12.58 17.32 -20.89
N THR A 374 12.43 16.02 -21.11
CA THR A 374 12.07 15.43 -22.40
C THR A 374 10.58 15.10 -22.53
N ALA A 375 10.07 15.05 -23.77
CA ALA A 375 8.67 14.73 -24.03
C ALA A 375 8.23 13.36 -23.48
N PRO A 376 9.03 12.27 -23.61
CA PRO A 376 8.68 10.99 -22.99
C PRO A 376 8.58 11.04 -21.47
N GLU A 377 9.46 11.76 -20.78
CA GLU A 377 9.45 11.89 -19.32
C GLU A 377 8.19 12.61 -18.85
N VAL A 378 7.83 13.71 -19.51
CA VAL A 378 6.62 14.48 -19.15
C VAL A 378 5.36 13.65 -19.43
N ALA A 379 5.29 12.94 -20.54
CA ALA A 379 4.18 12.07 -20.87
C ALA A 379 4.07 10.90 -19.86
N TYR A 380 5.19 10.25 -19.54
CA TYR A 380 5.28 9.19 -18.55
C TYR A 380 4.76 9.68 -17.19
N LEU A 381 5.26 10.83 -16.73
CA LEU A 381 4.82 11.47 -15.48
C LEU A 381 3.32 11.77 -15.50
N GLY A 382 2.78 12.28 -16.60
CA GLY A 382 1.35 12.56 -16.77
C GLY A 382 0.48 11.31 -16.60
N PHE A 383 0.85 10.18 -17.26
CA PHE A 383 0.14 8.91 -17.10
C PHE A 383 0.29 8.35 -15.68
N ALA A 384 1.46 8.47 -15.07
CA ALA A 384 1.70 8.04 -13.69
C ALA A 384 0.83 8.81 -12.68
N ILE A 385 0.66 10.13 -12.86
CA ILE A 385 -0.24 10.97 -12.07
C ILE A 385 -1.68 10.48 -12.18
N ILE A 386 -2.15 10.21 -13.41
CA ILE A 386 -3.50 9.67 -13.64
C ILE A 386 -3.67 8.31 -12.96
N ILE A 387 -2.67 7.44 -13.00
CA ILE A 387 -2.67 6.15 -12.28
C ILE A 387 -2.76 6.38 -10.77
N ALA A 388 -1.98 7.30 -10.20
CA ALA A 388 -1.99 7.58 -8.76
C ALA A 388 -3.38 8.05 -8.29
N ILE A 389 -4.02 8.94 -9.06
CA ILE A 389 -5.39 9.40 -8.82
C ILE A 389 -6.37 8.23 -8.91
N SER A 390 -6.33 7.45 -10.01
CA SER A 390 -7.26 6.35 -10.28
C SER A 390 -7.14 5.21 -9.27
N ILE A 391 -5.92 4.83 -8.88
CA ILE A 391 -5.68 3.80 -7.85
C ILE A 391 -6.29 4.24 -6.51
N THR A 392 -6.06 5.49 -6.11
CA THR A 392 -6.57 6.01 -4.84
C THR A 392 -8.10 6.10 -4.88
N ALA A 393 -8.69 6.58 -5.98
CA ALA A 393 -10.13 6.58 -6.18
C ALA A 393 -10.70 5.16 -6.06
N ALA A 394 -10.08 4.17 -6.73
CA ALA A 394 -10.53 2.80 -6.71
C ALA A 394 -10.48 2.13 -5.31
N TYR A 395 -9.62 2.59 -4.40
CA TYR A 395 -9.68 2.15 -3.00
C TYR A 395 -10.96 2.63 -2.31
N GLY A 396 -11.35 3.89 -2.53
CA GLY A 396 -12.56 4.48 -1.97
C GLY A 396 -13.83 3.80 -2.50
N SER A 397 -14.01 3.83 -3.82
CA SER A 397 -15.16 3.28 -4.53
C SER A 397 -15.35 1.78 -4.30
N SER A 398 -14.25 0.99 -4.26
CA SER A 398 -14.31 -0.45 -3.95
C SER A 398 -14.83 -0.73 -2.55
N ARG A 399 -14.41 0.08 -1.55
CA ARG A 399 -14.88 -0.06 -0.17
C ARG A 399 -16.36 0.30 -0.06
N ALA A 400 -16.78 1.38 -0.73
CA ALA A 400 -18.18 1.80 -0.78
C ALA A 400 -19.06 0.76 -1.49
N LEU A 401 -18.58 0.19 -2.61
CA LEU A 401 -19.28 -0.87 -3.31
C LEU A 401 -19.46 -2.13 -2.43
N MET A 402 -18.41 -2.53 -1.70
CA MET A 402 -18.49 -3.65 -0.75
C MET A 402 -19.53 -3.40 0.34
N ALA A 403 -19.56 -2.20 0.92
CA ALA A 403 -20.52 -1.83 1.95
C ALA A 403 -21.97 -1.97 1.46
N ARG A 404 -22.22 -1.70 0.17
CA ARG A 404 -23.54 -1.79 -0.44
C ARG A 404 -23.92 -3.20 -0.92
N LEU A 405 -22.93 -4.06 -1.16
CA LEU A 405 -23.15 -5.46 -1.55
C LEU A 405 -23.28 -6.38 -0.32
N ALA A 406 -22.82 -5.94 0.85
CA ALA A 406 -22.86 -6.73 2.08
C ALA A 406 -24.31 -7.00 2.49
N PRO A 407 -24.69 -8.29 2.73
CA PRO A 407 -26.01 -8.62 3.25
C PRO A 407 -26.21 -8.05 4.67
N ALA A 408 -27.45 -7.66 4.98
CA ALA A 408 -27.80 -7.16 6.30
C ALA A 408 -27.45 -8.19 7.40
N GLY A 409 -26.75 -7.75 8.44
CA GLY A 409 -26.30 -8.58 9.55
C GLY A 409 -25.03 -9.40 9.30
N MET A 410 -24.43 -9.33 8.10
CA MET A 410 -23.16 -9.97 7.76
C MET A 410 -22.04 -8.98 7.42
N GLU A 411 -22.27 -7.68 7.64
CA GLU A 411 -21.34 -6.63 7.25
C GLU A 411 -19.94 -6.88 7.82
N GLY A 412 -19.82 -7.25 9.09
CA GLY A 412 -18.54 -7.54 9.74
C GLY A 412 -17.79 -8.72 9.14
N GLU A 413 -18.51 -9.84 8.88
CA GLU A 413 -17.93 -11.03 8.27
C GLU A 413 -17.42 -10.73 6.84
N VAL A 414 -18.21 -10.00 6.05
CA VAL A 414 -17.90 -9.66 4.66
C VAL A 414 -16.76 -8.65 4.57
N PHE A 415 -16.69 -7.66 5.46
CA PHE A 415 -15.53 -6.76 5.54
C PHE A 415 -14.26 -7.46 6.02
N GLY A 416 -14.38 -8.49 6.87
CA GLY A 416 -13.26 -9.37 7.23
C GLY A 416 -12.71 -10.10 6.00
N LEU A 417 -13.60 -10.67 5.16
CA LEU A 417 -13.20 -11.29 3.89
C LEU A 417 -12.66 -10.28 2.88
N TYR A 418 -13.21 -9.06 2.86
CA TYR A 418 -12.69 -7.97 2.05
C TYR A 418 -11.24 -7.62 2.42
N ALA A 419 -10.90 -7.53 3.70
CA ALA A 419 -9.54 -7.34 4.15
C ALA A 419 -8.62 -8.51 3.77
N LEU A 420 -9.08 -9.75 4.04
CA LEU A 420 -8.35 -10.97 3.71
C LEU A 420 -8.10 -11.12 2.21
N SER A 421 -9.05 -10.72 1.35
CA SER A 421 -8.90 -10.78 -0.10
C SER A 421 -7.72 -9.94 -0.61
N GLY A 422 -7.32 -8.88 0.10
CA GLY A 422 -6.16 -8.06 -0.29
C GLY A 422 -4.81 -8.74 -0.07
N SER A 423 -4.71 -9.67 0.89
CA SER A 423 -3.46 -10.38 1.20
C SER A 423 -3.39 -11.79 0.60
N ALA A 424 -4.54 -12.40 0.29
CA ALA A 424 -4.59 -13.78 -0.18
C ALA A 424 -3.93 -14.01 -1.56
N THR A 425 -3.83 -12.97 -2.37
CA THR A 425 -3.23 -12.99 -3.72
C THR A 425 -1.95 -12.17 -3.82
N ALA A 426 -1.42 -11.65 -2.73
CA ALA A 426 -0.27 -10.73 -2.70
C ALA A 426 1.01 -11.23 -3.39
N PHE A 427 1.04 -12.50 -3.81
CA PHE A 427 2.13 -13.11 -4.55
C PHE A 427 1.92 -13.11 -6.07
N LEU A 428 0.69 -12.87 -6.59
CA LEU A 428 0.40 -13.03 -8.03
C LEU A 428 1.08 -11.94 -8.86
N ALA A 429 0.89 -10.66 -8.51
CA ALA A 429 1.53 -9.58 -9.26
C ALA A 429 3.06 -9.66 -9.22
N PRO A 430 3.72 -9.82 -8.05
CA PRO A 430 5.16 -10.02 -8.00
C PRO A 430 5.61 -11.29 -8.74
N GLY A 431 4.86 -12.39 -8.65
CA GLY A 431 5.16 -13.64 -9.35
C GLY A 431 5.10 -13.48 -10.87
N LEU A 432 4.07 -12.80 -11.41
CA LEU A 432 3.99 -12.47 -12.82
C LEU A 432 5.13 -11.57 -13.28
N VAL A 433 5.43 -10.51 -12.53
CA VAL A 433 6.55 -9.61 -12.85
C VAL A 433 7.86 -10.40 -12.88
N ALA A 434 8.15 -11.23 -11.87
CA ALA A 434 9.36 -12.04 -11.84
C ALA A 434 9.43 -12.99 -13.04
N TYR A 435 8.35 -13.72 -13.31
CA TYR A 435 8.30 -14.69 -14.42
C TYR A 435 8.50 -14.03 -15.79
N PHE A 436 7.72 -12.98 -16.09
CA PHE A 436 7.78 -12.32 -17.39
C PHE A 436 9.10 -11.54 -17.58
N THR A 437 9.62 -10.90 -16.53
CA THR A 437 10.93 -10.22 -16.60
C THR A 437 12.04 -11.23 -16.91
N THR A 438 12.05 -12.37 -16.23
CA THR A 438 13.07 -13.41 -16.42
C THR A 438 12.95 -14.08 -17.79
N THR A 439 11.72 -14.44 -18.20
CA THR A 439 11.48 -15.18 -19.44
C THR A 439 11.77 -14.35 -20.69
N TYR A 440 11.39 -13.08 -20.67
CA TYR A 440 11.54 -12.19 -21.84
C TYR A 440 12.76 -11.26 -21.72
N HIS A 441 13.53 -11.34 -20.64
CA HIS A 441 14.67 -10.45 -20.37
C HIS A 441 14.33 -8.96 -20.57
N SER A 442 13.15 -8.55 -20.07
CA SER A 442 12.58 -7.23 -20.33
C SER A 442 11.84 -6.66 -19.13
N LEU A 443 12.26 -5.46 -18.70
CA LEU A 443 11.53 -4.67 -17.70
C LEU A 443 10.08 -4.42 -18.12
N ARG A 444 9.89 -4.09 -19.42
CA ARG A 444 8.57 -3.80 -19.99
C ARG A 444 7.66 -5.02 -19.93
N ALA A 445 8.15 -6.20 -20.30
CA ALA A 445 7.37 -7.43 -20.24
C ALA A 445 6.93 -7.77 -18.80
N GLY A 446 7.85 -7.61 -17.84
CA GLY A 446 7.56 -7.79 -16.43
C GLY A 446 6.47 -6.84 -15.94
N PHE A 447 6.64 -5.53 -16.14
CA PHE A 447 5.67 -4.55 -15.69
C PHE A 447 4.32 -4.67 -16.43
N ALA A 448 4.33 -4.93 -17.74
CA ALA A 448 3.13 -5.16 -18.54
C ALA A 448 2.32 -6.38 -18.09
N SER A 449 2.96 -7.39 -17.50
CA SER A 449 2.27 -8.59 -17.01
C SER A 449 1.22 -8.31 -15.93
N ILE A 450 1.35 -7.20 -15.21
CA ILE A 450 0.37 -6.73 -14.22
C ILE A 450 -0.99 -6.46 -14.88
N ALA A 451 -1.01 -6.11 -16.18
CA ALA A 451 -2.23 -5.93 -16.97
C ALA A 451 -3.13 -7.17 -16.95
N ILE A 452 -2.55 -8.36 -16.85
CA ILE A 452 -3.31 -9.63 -16.78
C ILE A 452 -4.24 -9.61 -15.58
N LEU A 453 -3.76 -9.20 -14.40
CA LEU A 453 -4.54 -9.14 -13.18
C LEU A 453 -5.61 -8.04 -13.22
N LEU A 454 -5.23 -6.86 -13.74
CA LEU A 454 -6.18 -5.75 -13.88
C LEU A 454 -7.29 -6.11 -14.88
N LEU A 455 -6.95 -6.70 -16.03
CA LEU A 455 -7.90 -7.13 -17.04
C LEU A 455 -8.81 -8.24 -16.54
N ALA A 456 -8.25 -9.26 -15.87
CA ALA A 456 -9.05 -10.35 -15.29
C ALA A 456 -10.00 -9.82 -14.19
N GLY A 457 -9.53 -8.95 -13.30
CA GLY A 457 -10.36 -8.31 -12.29
C GLY A 457 -11.45 -7.43 -12.90
N LEU A 458 -11.10 -6.63 -13.92
CA LEU A 458 -12.04 -5.80 -14.66
C LEU A 458 -13.13 -6.65 -15.36
N THR A 459 -12.72 -7.73 -16.01
CA THR A 459 -13.65 -8.67 -16.67
C THR A 459 -14.65 -9.25 -15.68
N LEU A 460 -14.19 -9.69 -14.52
CA LEU A 460 -15.09 -10.22 -13.47
C LEU A 460 -16.03 -9.13 -12.93
N LEU A 461 -15.58 -7.89 -12.82
CA LEU A 461 -16.43 -6.77 -12.38
C LEU A 461 -17.64 -6.55 -13.29
N PHE A 462 -17.54 -6.82 -14.59
CA PHE A 462 -18.70 -6.70 -15.49
C PHE A 462 -19.85 -7.64 -15.10
N PHE A 463 -19.55 -8.82 -14.56
CA PHE A 463 -20.53 -9.80 -14.12
C PHE A 463 -21.09 -9.52 -12.71
N VAL A 464 -20.46 -8.64 -11.93
CA VAL A 464 -21.02 -8.21 -10.63
C VAL A 464 -22.28 -7.39 -10.88
N LYS A 465 -23.39 -7.77 -10.24
CA LYS A 465 -24.64 -6.99 -10.33
C LYS A 465 -24.52 -5.72 -9.49
N PRO A 466 -24.96 -4.55 -10.00
CA PRO A 466 -24.94 -3.33 -9.21
C PRO A 466 -25.86 -3.47 -7.98
N PRO A 467 -25.51 -2.84 -6.84
CA PRO A 467 -26.40 -2.80 -5.69
C PRO A 467 -27.71 -2.05 -6.05
N PRO A 468 -28.82 -2.34 -5.37
CA PRO A 468 -30.07 -1.59 -5.55
C PRO A 468 -29.81 -0.09 -5.37
N GLN A 469 -30.35 0.71 -6.27
CA GLN A 469 -30.31 2.18 -6.11
C GLN A 469 -31.20 2.57 -4.94
N LEU A 470 -30.69 3.38 -4.01
CA LEU A 470 -31.56 4.02 -3.01
C LEU A 470 -32.50 4.95 -3.77
N ASN A 471 -33.78 4.71 -3.65
CA ASN A 471 -34.76 5.68 -4.14
C ASN A 471 -34.52 7.00 -3.39
N ARG A 472 -34.47 8.11 -4.13
CA ARG A 472 -34.30 9.45 -3.56
C ARG A 472 -35.36 9.84 -2.51
N ALA A 473 -36.43 9.03 -2.40
CA ALA A 473 -37.47 9.19 -1.41
C ALA A 473 -37.10 8.75 0.02
N ASP A 474 -36.03 7.95 0.18
CA ASP A 474 -35.62 7.41 1.51
C ASP A 474 -34.58 8.30 2.22
N THR A 475 -34.21 9.44 1.62
CA THR A 475 -33.18 10.38 2.15
C THR A 475 -33.73 11.80 2.39
N ALA A 476 -35.06 12.00 2.31
CA ALA A 476 -35.73 13.28 2.60
C ALA A 476 -36.27 13.33 4.04
#